data_82be8dbc21f14599ce3e78843ea2574e
#
_entry.id   82be8dbc21f14599ce3e78843ea2574e
#
_cell.length_a   1.000
_cell.length_b   1.000
_cell.length_c   1.000
_cell.angle_alpha   90.00
_cell.angle_beta   90.00
_cell.angle_gamma   90.00
#
_symmetry.space_group_name_H-M   'P 1'
#
loop_
_entity.id
_entity.type
_entity.pdbx_description
1 polymer ?
#
loop_
_entity_poly.entity_id
_entity_poly.type
_entity_poly.pdbx_seq_one_letter_code
_entity_poly.pdbx_strand_id
1 'polypeptide(L)'
;MKAKQTAFFCKECGYESAKWMGQCPGCRQWNTFVEEPTAGSFATTKSGGAKKQGLEASKPLRLEEINTDEEDRSSTGLHELDRVLGDGLVTGSLILVGGDPGIGKSTLLLQVCRNLAVSGKKVLYVSGEESARQVKMRADRLGGFSGELLLLSETNLEKIDNTITKEMPQVVVIDSIQTMYREDISSAPGSVGQVRECTNTLMQIAKGRNITIFLVGHVTKEGVVAGPRVLEHMVDTVLYFEGDRSAMYRILRAVKNRFGATNEMGVFEMVQSGLKEVANPSAYLLEGRSLDSSGTVTACLMEGTRPIMLEVQALVCRTSFGLPRRTSAGIDGNRVNLLIAVLEKRMGMALSSCDAYVNVTGGIKISEPALDLAVVMAIAGSFRDRVIDAHTVIFGEVGLAGEIRGVSMVQQRINEAARLGFTCCILPKISAKDIKIPEGMKCIPVATVREAAGLIEKMQGA
;
A
#
# COMPACT_ATOMS: atom_id res chain seq x y z
N MET A 1 23.22 -7.24 44.43
CA MET A 1 22.34 -7.56 43.30
C MET A 1 21.78 -6.25 42.76
N LYS A 2 22.24 -5.75 41.58
CA LYS A 2 21.65 -4.58 40.96
C LYS A 2 20.30 -5.00 40.37
N ALA A 3 19.24 -4.27 40.73
CA ALA A 3 17.90 -4.49 40.15
C ALA A 3 18.00 -4.34 38.63
N LYS A 4 17.50 -5.30 37.87
CA LYS A 4 17.32 -5.17 36.42
C LYS A 4 16.30 -4.04 36.22
N GLN A 5 16.72 -2.96 35.59
CA GLN A 5 15.78 -1.93 35.16
C GLN A 5 15.02 -2.48 33.95
N THR A 6 13.73 -2.62 34.06
CA THR A 6 12.83 -3.00 32.97
C THR A 6 12.01 -1.79 32.56
N ALA A 7 11.68 -1.67 31.29
CA ALA A 7 10.74 -0.69 30.76
C ALA A 7 9.61 -1.42 30.00
N PHE A 8 8.51 -0.73 29.86
CA PHE A 8 7.33 -1.23 29.14
C PHE A 8 7.23 -0.56 27.79
N PHE A 9 7.18 -1.36 26.72
CA PHE A 9 7.06 -0.88 25.34
C PHE A 9 5.72 -1.27 24.75
N CYS A 10 5.08 -0.31 24.08
CA CYS A 10 3.87 -0.60 23.32
C CYS A 10 4.23 -1.37 22.04
N LYS A 11 3.66 -2.56 21.86
CA LYS A 11 3.89 -3.41 20.67
C LYS A 11 3.45 -2.76 19.36
N GLU A 12 2.46 -1.87 19.41
CA GLU A 12 1.87 -1.26 18.23
C GLU A 12 2.62 -0.02 17.74
N CYS A 13 3.08 0.85 18.65
CA CYS A 13 3.69 2.13 18.28
C CYS A 13 5.09 2.35 18.88
N GLY A 14 5.60 1.43 19.70
CA GLY A 14 6.91 1.54 20.33
C GLY A 14 6.99 2.58 21.45
N TYR A 15 5.86 3.14 21.92
CA TYR A 15 5.85 4.08 23.05
C TYR A 15 6.47 3.42 24.29
N GLU A 16 7.47 4.07 24.89
CA GLU A 16 8.17 3.60 26.08
C GLU A 16 7.58 4.19 27.35
N SER A 17 7.41 3.37 28.37
CA SER A 17 6.95 3.80 29.70
C SER A 17 7.73 3.07 30.79
N ALA A 18 8.01 3.78 31.89
CA ALA A 18 8.60 3.18 33.08
C ALA A 18 7.62 2.28 33.86
N LYS A 19 6.33 2.31 33.53
CA LYS A 19 5.26 1.54 34.18
C LYS A 19 4.32 0.96 33.15
N TRP A 20 3.79 -0.21 33.44
CA TRP A 20 2.73 -0.79 32.64
C TRP A 20 1.47 0.08 32.68
N MET A 21 0.85 0.30 31.52
CA MET A 21 -0.39 1.05 31.36
C MET A 21 -1.38 0.23 30.54
N GLY A 22 -2.67 0.24 30.94
CA GLY A 22 -3.72 -0.48 30.23
C GLY A 22 -3.98 0.08 28.83
N GLN A 23 -3.85 1.40 28.66
CA GLN A 23 -4.01 2.07 27.35
C GLN A 23 -2.73 2.84 27.00
N CYS A 24 -2.25 2.67 25.78
CA CYS A 24 -1.06 3.38 25.29
C CYS A 24 -1.37 4.86 25.02
N PRO A 25 -0.63 5.82 25.60
CA PRO A 25 -0.82 7.24 25.30
C PRO A 25 -0.47 7.62 23.85
N GLY A 26 0.42 6.87 23.21
CA GLY A 26 0.87 7.15 21.85
C GLY A 26 -0.16 6.73 20.79
N CYS A 27 -0.63 5.50 20.81
CA CYS A 27 -1.55 4.95 19.80
C CYS A 27 -2.98 4.70 20.31
N ARG A 28 -3.25 4.91 21.60
CA ARG A 28 -4.52 4.72 22.30
C ARG A 28 -5.08 3.29 22.27
N GLN A 29 -4.27 2.30 21.89
CA GLN A 29 -4.64 0.90 21.93
C GLN A 29 -4.56 0.35 23.36
N TRP A 30 -5.42 -0.63 23.67
CA TRP A 30 -5.49 -1.26 24.99
C TRP A 30 -4.64 -2.54 25.05
N ASN A 31 -4.03 -2.80 26.22
CA ASN A 31 -3.28 -4.01 26.52
C ASN A 31 -2.11 -4.31 25.56
N THR A 32 -1.42 -3.26 25.11
CA THR A 32 -0.33 -3.36 24.12
C THR A 32 1.06 -3.27 24.72
N PHE A 33 1.20 -3.08 26.04
CA PHE A 33 2.51 -2.99 26.69
C PHE A 33 3.11 -4.36 26.99
N VAL A 34 4.39 -4.50 26.65
CA VAL A 34 5.27 -5.64 27.05
C VAL A 34 6.42 -5.13 27.89
N GLU A 35 6.81 -5.91 28.87
CA GLU A 35 7.97 -5.63 29.71
C GLU A 35 9.23 -6.13 29.01
N GLU A 36 10.20 -5.24 28.81
CA GLU A 36 11.52 -5.58 28.26
C GLU A 36 12.62 -5.04 29.17
N PRO A 37 13.75 -5.75 29.31
CA PRO A 37 14.89 -5.24 30.06
C PRO A 37 15.50 -4.06 29.34
N THR A 38 15.69 -2.92 30.05
CA THR A 38 16.39 -1.75 29.52
C THR A 38 17.89 -1.92 29.67
N ALA A 39 18.64 -1.57 28.61
CA ALA A 39 20.09 -1.42 28.73
C ALA A 39 20.40 -0.30 29.73
N GLY A 40 21.15 -0.62 30.77
CA GLY A 40 21.52 0.35 31.80
C GLY A 40 22.19 1.59 31.19
N SER A 41 21.81 2.75 31.69
CA SER A 41 22.37 4.05 31.32
C SER A 41 23.90 3.97 31.17
N PHE A 42 24.43 4.49 30.07
CA PHE A 42 25.86 4.58 29.80
C PHE A 42 26.61 5.24 30.97
N ALA A 43 27.22 4.42 31.82
CA ALA A 43 28.30 4.88 32.67
C ALA A 43 29.53 5.02 31.76
N THR A 44 30.00 6.24 31.57
CA THR A 44 31.25 6.56 30.91
C THR A 44 32.42 5.90 31.66
N THR A 45 32.75 4.66 31.30
CA THR A 45 34.03 4.08 31.68
C THR A 45 35.05 4.45 30.58
N LYS A 46 35.94 5.35 30.97
CA LYS A 46 37.18 5.63 30.23
C LYS A 46 38.00 4.32 30.17
N SER A 47 38.07 3.69 29.02
CA SER A 47 39.14 2.73 28.70
C SER A 47 39.53 2.91 27.24
N GLY A 48 40.80 3.16 27.12
CA GLY A 48 41.80 3.15 26.04
C GLY A 48 41.37 2.96 24.58
N GLY A 49 41.61 4.00 23.80
CA GLY A 49 42.34 3.92 22.52
C GLY A 49 41.84 3.03 21.39
N ALA A 50 40.60 3.26 20.87
CA ALA A 50 40.35 3.04 19.46
C ALA A 50 39.78 4.35 18.88
N LYS A 51 40.48 4.91 17.87
CA LYS A 51 40.02 6.09 17.17
C LYS A 51 38.66 5.77 16.55
N LYS A 52 37.58 6.26 17.18
CA LYS A 52 36.32 6.48 16.49
C LYS A 52 36.64 7.48 15.38
N GLN A 53 36.57 7.05 14.12
CA GLN A 53 36.42 7.99 13.02
C GLN A 53 35.15 8.79 13.32
N GLY A 54 35.36 10.03 13.80
CA GLY A 54 34.28 10.93 14.15
C GLY A 54 33.47 11.21 12.89
N LEU A 55 32.17 11.06 13.00
CA LEU A 55 31.25 11.79 12.17
C LEU A 55 31.64 13.26 12.34
N GLU A 56 32.18 13.90 11.28
CA GLU A 56 32.43 15.32 11.27
C GLU A 56 31.14 16.03 11.68
N ALA A 57 31.22 16.92 12.66
CA ALA A 57 30.07 17.69 13.09
C ALA A 57 29.54 18.45 11.86
N SER A 58 28.31 18.14 11.45
CA SER A 58 27.65 18.78 10.32
C SER A 58 27.65 20.29 10.51
N LYS A 59 28.31 21.03 9.62
CA LYS A 59 28.26 22.49 9.61
C LYS A 59 26.90 22.92 9.07
N PRO A 60 26.24 23.95 9.66
CA PRO A 60 25.04 24.50 9.07
C PRO A 60 25.35 25.05 7.67
N LEU A 61 24.57 24.62 6.68
CA LEU A 61 24.65 25.08 5.29
C LEU A 61 23.46 26.00 5.01
N ARG A 62 23.64 26.99 4.15
CA ARG A 62 22.50 27.78 3.65
C ARG A 62 21.73 26.93 2.66
N LEU A 63 20.40 27.08 2.63
CA LEU A 63 19.53 26.31 1.73
C LEU A 63 19.94 26.47 0.25
N GLU A 64 20.43 27.67 -0.12
CA GLU A 64 20.90 28.02 -1.47
C GLU A 64 22.22 27.33 -1.86
N GLU A 65 22.98 26.83 -0.88
CA GLU A 65 24.26 26.13 -1.08
C GLU A 65 24.06 24.62 -1.27
N ILE A 66 22.83 24.12 -1.08
CA ILE A 66 22.49 22.73 -1.23
C ILE A 66 22.04 22.50 -2.67
N ASN A 67 22.89 21.91 -3.49
CA ASN A 67 22.51 21.45 -4.82
C ASN A 67 21.60 20.22 -4.69
N THR A 68 20.38 20.36 -5.15
CA THR A 68 19.46 19.26 -5.38
C THR A 68 19.43 18.97 -6.88
N ASP A 69 20.49 18.34 -7.39
CA ASP A 69 20.51 17.90 -8.77
C ASP A 69 19.48 16.77 -8.93
N GLU A 70 18.69 16.81 -9.98
CA GLU A 70 17.64 15.82 -10.32
C GLU A 70 18.23 14.39 -10.51
N GLU A 71 19.54 14.23 -10.55
CA GLU A 71 20.27 12.97 -10.70
C GLU A 71 20.32 12.08 -9.44
N ASP A 72 19.82 12.55 -8.29
CA ASP A 72 19.83 11.76 -7.04
C ASP A 72 18.79 10.62 -7.00
N ARG A 73 18.02 10.43 -8.07
CA ARG A 73 17.06 9.33 -8.19
C ARG A 73 17.57 8.24 -9.13
N SER A 74 17.37 7.00 -8.71
CA SER A 74 17.76 5.82 -9.50
C SER A 74 16.56 4.94 -9.74
N SER A 75 16.32 4.55 -10.99
CA SER A 75 15.28 3.57 -11.30
C SER A 75 15.59 2.22 -10.66
N THR A 76 14.57 1.57 -10.11
CA THR A 76 14.62 0.18 -9.63
C THR A 76 14.58 -0.83 -10.78
N GLY A 77 14.30 -0.35 -12.00
CA GLY A 77 14.03 -1.20 -13.17
C GLY A 77 12.63 -1.84 -13.13
N LEU A 78 11.75 -1.36 -12.24
CA LEU A 78 10.34 -1.70 -12.14
C LEU A 78 9.52 -0.41 -12.11
N HIS A 79 8.79 -0.12 -13.19
CA HIS A 79 8.04 1.12 -13.34
C HIS A 79 6.94 1.29 -12.29
N GLU A 80 6.27 0.18 -11.93
CA GLU A 80 5.23 0.19 -10.90
C GLU A 80 5.81 0.49 -9.51
N LEU A 81 7.04 0.04 -9.22
CA LEU A 81 7.73 0.38 -7.97
C LEU A 81 8.27 1.81 -8.00
N ASP A 82 8.89 2.21 -9.11
CA ASP A 82 9.44 3.57 -9.25
C ASP A 82 8.34 4.62 -9.06
N ARG A 83 7.15 4.40 -9.63
CA ARG A 83 6.00 5.27 -9.42
C ARG A 83 5.60 5.38 -7.96
N VAL A 84 5.52 4.27 -7.23
CA VAL A 84 5.16 4.25 -5.80
C VAL A 84 6.22 4.94 -4.95
N LEU A 85 7.48 4.90 -5.38
CA LEU A 85 8.60 5.60 -4.73
C LEU A 85 8.64 7.10 -5.06
N GLY A 86 7.88 7.57 -6.05
CA GLY A 86 7.92 8.94 -6.56
C GLY A 86 9.05 9.15 -7.56
N ASP A 87 9.05 8.34 -8.62
CA ASP A 87 9.99 8.29 -9.75
C ASP A 87 11.38 7.72 -9.43
N GLY A 88 11.46 6.80 -8.47
CA GLY A 88 12.65 6.00 -8.20
C GLY A 88 13.26 6.14 -6.81
N LEU A 89 14.42 5.52 -6.63
CA LEU A 89 15.16 5.49 -5.36
C LEU A 89 15.90 6.80 -5.11
N VAL A 90 15.69 7.38 -3.95
CA VAL A 90 16.45 8.54 -3.48
C VAL A 90 17.70 8.03 -2.73
N THR A 91 18.87 8.54 -3.10
CA THR A 91 20.15 8.19 -2.46
C THR A 91 20.14 8.54 -0.96
N GLY A 92 20.62 7.62 -0.13
CA GLY A 92 20.64 7.80 1.32
C GLY A 92 19.26 7.64 1.99
N SER A 93 18.24 7.14 1.29
CA SER A 93 16.90 6.89 1.86
C SER A 93 16.82 5.56 2.59
N LEU A 94 15.97 5.50 3.62
CA LEU A 94 15.61 4.30 4.35
C LEU A 94 14.16 3.92 4.04
N ILE A 95 13.95 2.76 3.41
CA ILE A 95 12.66 2.32 2.85
C ILE A 95 12.22 1.05 3.58
N LEU A 96 11.04 1.07 4.19
CA LEU A 96 10.43 -0.10 4.81
C LEU A 96 9.45 -0.76 3.85
N VAL A 97 9.60 -2.05 3.62
CA VAL A 97 8.66 -2.89 2.85
C VAL A 97 7.98 -3.86 3.82
N GLY A 98 6.73 -3.54 4.18
CA GLY A 98 5.89 -4.33 5.07
C GLY A 98 4.91 -5.22 4.31
N GLY A 99 4.28 -6.16 5.01
CA GLY A 99 3.23 -7.03 4.46
C GLY A 99 3.27 -8.44 5.04
N ASP A 100 2.22 -9.22 4.75
CA ASP A 100 2.08 -10.58 5.26
C ASP A 100 3.24 -11.50 4.83
N PRO A 101 3.59 -12.52 5.63
CA PRO A 101 4.55 -13.54 5.24
C PRO A 101 4.11 -14.26 3.95
N GLY A 102 5.05 -14.42 3.00
CA GLY A 102 4.78 -15.10 1.72
C GLY A 102 4.08 -14.24 0.66
N ILE A 103 3.82 -12.95 0.89
CA ILE A 103 3.16 -12.06 -0.07
C ILE A 103 4.04 -11.73 -1.29
N GLY A 104 5.37 -11.84 -1.17
CA GLY A 104 6.32 -11.57 -2.27
C GLY A 104 7.37 -10.50 -2.00
N LYS A 105 7.49 -9.96 -0.77
CA LYS A 105 8.46 -8.90 -0.42
C LYS A 105 9.90 -9.21 -0.83
N SER A 106 10.42 -10.36 -0.37
CA SER A 106 11.79 -10.79 -0.68
C SER A 106 11.99 -11.08 -2.17
N THR A 107 10.93 -11.52 -2.88
CA THR A 107 10.97 -11.73 -4.34
C THR A 107 11.10 -10.39 -5.07
N LEU A 108 10.29 -9.39 -4.70
CA LEU A 108 10.38 -8.04 -5.25
C LEU A 108 11.78 -7.47 -5.07
N LEU A 109 12.29 -7.51 -3.83
CA LEU A 109 13.59 -6.91 -3.53
C LEU A 109 14.76 -7.65 -4.19
N LEU A 110 14.70 -8.97 -4.38
CA LEU A 110 15.69 -9.68 -5.19
C LEU A 110 15.65 -9.25 -6.67
N GLN A 111 14.47 -9.01 -7.25
CA GLN A 111 14.35 -8.49 -8.62
C GLN A 111 14.91 -7.06 -8.71
N VAL A 112 14.63 -6.21 -7.73
CA VAL A 112 15.23 -4.86 -7.63
C VAL A 112 16.76 -4.95 -7.54
N CYS A 113 17.30 -5.81 -6.67
CA CYS A 113 18.74 -6.02 -6.55
C CYS A 113 19.38 -6.45 -7.87
N ARG A 114 18.71 -7.36 -8.60
CA ARG A 114 19.17 -7.79 -9.93
C ARG A 114 19.23 -6.61 -10.90
N ASN A 115 18.15 -5.87 -11.01
CA ASN A 115 18.04 -4.76 -11.95
C ASN A 115 19.09 -3.67 -11.64
N LEU A 116 19.28 -3.33 -10.36
CA LEU A 116 20.29 -2.38 -9.91
C LEU A 116 21.71 -2.88 -10.17
N ALA A 117 22.00 -4.17 -9.94
CA ALA A 117 23.32 -4.74 -10.24
C ALA A 117 23.61 -4.73 -11.75
N VAL A 118 22.62 -5.03 -12.59
CA VAL A 118 22.73 -4.94 -14.06
C VAL A 118 22.96 -3.50 -14.52
N SER A 119 22.38 -2.50 -13.84
CA SER A 119 22.62 -1.09 -14.13
C SER A 119 23.96 -0.56 -13.59
N GLY A 120 24.84 -1.45 -13.08
CA GLY A 120 26.20 -1.12 -12.61
C GLY A 120 26.26 -0.66 -11.16
N LYS A 121 25.20 -0.79 -10.37
CA LYS A 121 25.25 -0.46 -8.94
C LYS A 121 25.75 -1.66 -8.13
N LYS A 122 26.61 -1.40 -7.15
CA LYS A 122 27.02 -2.39 -6.16
C LYS A 122 25.94 -2.56 -5.12
N VAL A 123 25.38 -3.77 -4.99
CA VAL A 123 24.26 -4.10 -4.11
C VAL A 123 24.67 -5.14 -3.09
N LEU A 124 24.29 -4.95 -1.82
CA LEU A 124 24.46 -5.93 -0.74
C LEU A 124 23.08 -6.42 -0.26
N TYR A 125 22.82 -7.71 -0.41
CA TYR A 125 21.64 -8.36 0.16
C TYR A 125 22.03 -9.10 1.45
N VAL A 126 21.48 -8.66 2.58
CA VAL A 126 21.68 -9.28 3.89
C VAL A 126 20.46 -10.10 4.24
N SER A 127 20.65 -11.41 4.40
CA SER A 127 19.60 -12.34 4.80
C SER A 127 19.81 -12.80 6.24
N GLY A 128 18.82 -12.54 7.09
CA GLY A 128 18.79 -13.04 8.47
C GLY A 128 17.92 -14.29 8.68
N GLU A 129 17.14 -14.69 7.68
CA GLU A 129 16.22 -15.82 7.76
C GLU A 129 16.65 -17.00 6.90
N GLU A 130 17.22 -16.71 5.72
CA GLU A 130 17.59 -17.71 4.73
C GLU A 130 19.10 -17.82 4.58
N SER A 131 19.57 -19.05 4.38
CA SER A 131 20.98 -19.28 4.00
C SER A 131 21.29 -18.76 2.60
N ALA A 132 22.56 -18.47 2.34
CA ALA A 132 23.04 -18.04 1.03
C ALA A 132 22.59 -18.98 -0.10
N ARG A 133 22.55 -20.30 0.15
CA ARG A 133 22.11 -21.31 -0.81
C ARG A 133 20.61 -21.15 -1.14
N GLN A 134 19.76 -20.90 -0.13
CA GLN A 134 18.31 -20.73 -0.34
C GLN A 134 18.00 -19.45 -1.12
N VAL A 135 18.67 -18.34 -0.78
CA VAL A 135 18.55 -17.09 -1.53
C VAL A 135 19.03 -17.29 -2.96
N LYS A 136 20.15 -18.00 -3.20
CA LYS A 136 20.66 -18.31 -4.55
C LYS A 136 19.65 -19.14 -5.35
N MET A 137 19.05 -20.18 -4.76
CA MET A 137 18.02 -20.99 -5.44
C MET A 137 16.79 -20.15 -5.84
N ARG A 138 16.42 -19.15 -5.01
CA ARG A 138 15.35 -18.19 -5.36
C ARG A 138 15.79 -17.27 -6.48
N ALA A 139 17.01 -16.75 -6.42
CA ALA A 139 17.59 -15.89 -7.42
C ALA A 139 17.63 -16.57 -8.81
N ASP A 140 18.02 -17.85 -8.87
CA ASP A 140 18.08 -18.60 -10.12
C ASP A 140 16.72 -18.73 -10.82
N ARG A 141 15.63 -18.85 -10.05
CA ARG A 141 14.26 -18.85 -10.59
C ARG A 141 13.86 -17.50 -11.19
N LEU A 142 14.47 -16.43 -10.74
CA LEU A 142 14.19 -15.07 -11.23
C LEU A 142 14.98 -14.71 -12.51
N GLY A 143 15.69 -15.64 -13.13
CA GLY A 143 16.31 -15.47 -14.45
C GLY A 143 17.77 -15.09 -14.45
N GLY A 144 18.52 -15.52 -13.44
CA GLY A 144 19.97 -15.28 -13.36
C GLY A 144 20.34 -13.86 -12.93
N PHE A 145 21.58 -13.72 -12.45
CA PHE A 145 22.10 -12.44 -11.95
C PHE A 145 23.45 -12.17 -12.62
N SER A 146 23.58 -10.99 -13.18
CA SER A 146 24.83 -10.41 -13.66
C SER A 146 25.07 -9.09 -12.92
N GLY A 147 26.35 -8.70 -12.75
CA GLY A 147 26.71 -7.50 -12.02
C GLY A 147 27.12 -7.74 -10.56
N GLU A 148 27.35 -6.67 -9.80
CA GLU A 148 27.88 -6.72 -8.44
C GLU A 148 26.77 -6.87 -7.38
N LEU A 149 26.20 -8.06 -7.28
CA LEU A 149 25.29 -8.43 -6.18
C LEU A 149 26.04 -9.29 -5.16
N LEU A 150 26.26 -8.73 -3.98
CA LEU A 150 26.86 -9.43 -2.84
C LEU A 150 25.77 -9.98 -1.94
N LEU A 151 25.94 -11.20 -1.43
CA LEU A 151 25.03 -11.85 -0.50
C LEU A 151 25.74 -12.11 0.83
N LEU A 152 25.11 -11.69 1.93
CA LEU A 152 25.59 -11.90 3.29
C LEU A 152 24.50 -12.59 4.12
N SER A 153 24.80 -13.76 4.71
CA SER A 153 23.93 -14.40 5.70
C SER A 153 24.46 -14.05 7.10
N GLU A 154 23.93 -13.01 7.70
CA GLU A 154 24.35 -12.50 9.02
C GLU A 154 23.18 -11.76 9.70
N THR A 155 23.16 -11.80 11.03
CA THR A 155 22.12 -11.13 11.85
C THR A 155 22.71 -10.14 12.85
N ASN A 156 24.02 -10.20 13.10
CA ASN A 156 24.72 -9.25 13.96
C ASN A 156 24.98 -7.94 13.20
N LEU A 157 24.39 -6.84 13.68
CA LEU A 157 24.42 -5.56 12.99
C LEU A 157 25.83 -4.94 12.93
N GLU A 158 26.70 -5.20 13.90
CA GLU A 158 28.10 -4.69 13.88
C GLU A 158 28.90 -5.36 12.76
N LYS A 159 28.73 -6.66 12.53
CA LYS A 159 29.38 -7.36 11.42
C LYS A 159 28.85 -6.90 10.08
N ILE A 160 27.54 -6.62 10.00
CA ILE A 160 26.90 -6.06 8.82
C ILE A 160 27.48 -4.67 8.51
N ASP A 161 27.59 -3.78 9.51
CA ASP A 161 28.18 -2.45 9.35
C ASP A 161 29.66 -2.51 8.90
N ASN A 162 30.44 -3.42 9.47
CA ASN A 162 31.82 -3.66 9.03
C ASN A 162 31.89 -4.10 7.56
N THR A 163 30.95 -4.95 7.12
CA THR A 163 30.86 -5.37 5.72
C THR A 163 30.45 -4.21 4.81
N ILE A 164 29.46 -3.41 5.21
CA ILE A 164 29.06 -2.20 4.48
C ILE A 164 30.24 -1.23 4.35
N THR A 165 30.99 -1.04 5.43
CA THR A 165 32.19 -0.16 5.44
C THR A 165 33.28 -0.65 4.49
N LYS A 166 33.50 -1.96 4.41
CA LYS A 166 34.51 -2.56 3.54
C LYS A 166 34.09 -2.55 2.07
N GLU A 167 32.86 -2.95 1.81
CA GLU A 167 32.36 -3.16 0.44
C GLU A 167 31.81 -1.90 -0.21
N MET A 168 31.41 -0.89 0.59
CA MET A 168 30.86 0.39 0.15
C MET A 168 29.74 0.21 -0.91
N PRO A 169 28.68 -0.58 -0.61
CA PRO A 169 27.57 -0.75 -1.54
C PRO A 169 26.76 0.54 -1.67
N GLN A 170 26.14 0.76 -2.82
CA GLN A 170 25.23 1.88 -3.04
C GLN A 170 23.82 1.58 -2.54
N VAL A 171 23.43 0.29 -2.53
CA VAL A 171 22.14 -0.17 -2.06
C VAL A 171 22.33 -1.39 -1.15
N VAL A 172 21.60 -1.40 -0.02
CA VAL A 172 21.59 -2.51 0.94
C VAL A 172 20.15 -2.98 1.13
N VAL A 173 19.94 -4.28 1.19
CA VAL A 173 18.66 -4.90 1.58
C VAL A 173 18.87 -5.68 2.87
N ILE A 174 18.02 -5.46 3.87
CA ILE A 174 17.98 -6.19 5.15
C ILE A 174 16.71 -7.04 5.17
N ASP A 175 16.83 -8.34 5.08
CA ASP A 175 15.70 -9.30 5.02
C ASP A 175 15.83 -10.36 6.12
N SER A 176 15.17 -10.19 7.28
CA SER A 176 14.28 -9.13 7.73
C SER A 176 14.87 -8.34 8.90
N ILE A 177 14.34 -7.16 9.16
CA ILE A 177 14.78 -6.33 10.30
C ILE A 177 14.52 -7.01 11.65
N GLN A 178 13.53 -7.89 11.74
CA GLN A 178 13.17 -8.60 12.95
C GLN A 178 14.23 -9.62 13.40
N THR A 179 15.06 -10.10 12.51
CA THR A 179 16.14 -11.04 12.83
C THR A 179 17.44 -10.35 13.22
N MET A 180 17.56 -9.04 12.96
CA MET A 180 18.75 -8.27 13.27
C MET A 180 18.87 -8.00 14.76
N TYR A 181 20.10 -8.02 15.28
CA TYR A 181 20.37 -7.70 16.68
C TYR A 181 21.71 -6.98 16.87
N ARG A 182 21.80 -6.28 17.99
CA ARG A 182 23.03 -5.69 18.53
C ARG A 182 23.38 -6.37 19.85
N GLU A 183 24.65 -6.68 20.06
CA GLU A 183 25.13 -7.38 21.26
C GLU A 183 25.07 -6.51 22.52
N ASP A 184 25.19 -5.20 22.37
CA ASP A 184 25.11 -4.24 23.48
C ASP A 184 23.70 -4.06 24.06
N ILE A 185 22.68 -4.62 23.41
CA ILE A 185 21.27 -4.55 23.84
C ILE A 185 20.84 -5.90 24.41
N SER A 186 20.36 -5.90 25.64
CA SER A 186 20.05 -7.14 26.37
C SER A 186 18.73 -7.81 26.00
N SER A 187 17.86 -7.13 25.19
CA SER A 187 16.59 -7.70 24.74
C SER A 187 16.79 -8.69 23.58
N ALA A 188 15.85 -9.64 23.44
CA ALA A 188 15.94 -10.67 22.39
C ALA A 188 15.80 -10.09 20.98
N PRO A 189 16.39 -10.73 19.95
CA PRO A 189 16.12 -10.39 18.56
C PRO A 189 14.61 -10.38 18.26
N GLY A 190 14.14 -9.41 17.46
CA GLY A 190 12.71 -9.24 17.16
C GLY A 190 11.91 -8.47 18.22
N SER A 191 12.48 -8.18 19.40
CA SER A 191 11.85 -7.29 20.37
C SER A 191 11.76 -5.86 19.86
N VAL A 192 10.84 -5.05 20.42
CA VAL A 192 10.66 -3.65 20.03
C VAL A 192 11.96 -2.86 20.22
N GLY A 193 12.67 -3.09 21.32
CA GLY A 193 13.94 -2.42 21.62
C GLY A 193 15.01 -2.71 20.58
N GLN A 194 15.24 -4.00 20.27
CA GLN A 194 16.22 -4.41 19.25
C GLN A 194 15.89 -3.85 17.87
N VAL A 195 14.64 -4.01 17.44
CA VAL A 195 14.21 -3.56 16.10
C VAL A 195 14.36 -2.03 15.94
N ARG A 196 14.02 -1.25 16.98
CA ARG A 196 14.21 0.21 16.98
C ARG A 196 15.68 0.61 16.89
N GLU A 197 16.53 0.04 17.73
CA GLU A 197 17.94 0.40 17.77
C GLU A 197 18.70 -0.06 16.52
N CYS A 198 18.38 -1.25 15.99
CA CYS A 198 18.92 -1.69 14.71
C CYS A 198 18.50 -0.74 13.57
N THR A 199 17.22 -0.33 13.54
CA THR A 199 16.73 0.62 12.54
C THR A 199 17.38 1.99 12.68
N ASN A 200 17.59 2.48 13.91
CA ASN A 200 18.27 3.75 14.16
C ASN A 200 19.74 3.72 13.63
N THR A 201 20.45 2.63 13.89
CA THR A 201 21.80 2.44 13.36
C THR A 201 21.82 2.41 11.83
N LEU A 202 20.90 1.67 11.20
CA LEU A 202 20.78 1.60 9.74
C LEU A 202 20.39 2.96 9.13
N MET A 203 19.59 3.76 9.82
CA MET A 203 19.26 5.13 9.40
C MET A 203 20.49 6.03 9.43
N GLN A 204 21.34 5.93 10.47
CA GLN A 204 22.60 6.66 10.54
C GLN A 204 23.57 6.26 9.41
N ILE A 205 23.66 4.98 9.09
CA ILE A 205 24.45 4.46 7.98
C ILE A 205 23.92 5.01 6.64
N ALA A 206 22.60 4.93 6.42
CA ALA A 206 21.96 5.43 5.20
C ALA A 206 22.26 6.91 4.96
N LYS A 207 22.00 7.75 5.97
CA LYS A 207 22.18 9.21 5.88
C LYS A 207 23.64 9.62 5.88
N GLY A 208 24.48 8.99 6.71
CA GLY A 208 25.88 9.36 6.85
C GLY A 208 26.79 8.92 5.70
N ARG A 209 26.38 7.89 4.95
CA ARG A 209 27.19 7.32 3.86
C ARG A 209 26.50 7.40 2.50
N ASN A 210 25.34 8.05 2.40
CA ASN A 210 24.54 8.13 1.18
C ASN A 210 24.21 6.75 0.57
N ILE A 211 23.84 5.77 1.42
CA ILE A 211 23.50 4.41 1.01
C ILE A 211 21.99 4.25 1.10
N THR A 212 21.34 3.84 0.03
CA THR A 212 19.89 3.50 0.07
C THR A 212 19.70 2.15 0.75
N ILE A 213 18.84 2.08 1.78
CA ILE A 213 18.63 0.84 2.53
C ILE A 213 17.16 0.45 2.48
N PHE A 214 16.89 -0.78 2.04
CA PHE A 214 15.59 -1.42 2.16
C PHE A 214 15.53 -2.29 3.42
N LEU A 215 14.47 -2.14 4.19
CA LEU A 215 14.14 -2.98 5.33
C LEU A 215 12.92 -3.82 5.01
N VAL A 216 13.03 -5.13 5.10
CA VAL A 216 11.88 -6.03 5.05
C VAL A 216 11.31 -6.17 6.46
N GLY A 217 9.99 -5.91 6.58
CA GLY A 217 9.23 -6.07 7.83
C GLY A 217 8.07 -7.06 7.67
N HIS A 218 7.90 -7.97 8.61
CA HIS A 218 6.75 -8.87 8.67
C HIS A 218 5.66 -8.31 9.57
N VAL A 219 4.42 -8.29 9.09
CA VAL A 219 3.26 -7.97 9.93
C VAL A 219 2.92 -9.21 10.74
N THR A 220 2.90 -9.10 12.06
CA THR A 220 2.52 -10.21 12.93
C THR A 220 1.11 -10.00 13.46
N LYS A 221 0.22 -10.97 13.24
CA LYS A 221 -1.15 -10.97 13.79
C LYS A 221 -1.18 -11.20 15.31
N GLU A 222 -0.10 -11.74 15.89
CA GLU A 222 -0.06 -12.24 17.28
C GLU A 222 0.75 -11.37 18.26
N GLY A 223 1.30 -10.24 17.83
CA GLY A 223 1.89 -9.21 18.69
C GLY A 223 3.12 -9.61 19.52
N VAL A 224 3.79 -10.73 19.24
CA VAL A 224 5.00 -11.18 19.95
C VAL A 224 6.26 -10.54 19.39
N VAL A 225 6.26 -10.17 18.10
CA VAL A 225 7.39 -9.54 17.40
C VAL A 225 7.02 -8.12 17.02
N ALA A 226 7.98 -7.19 17.12
CA ALA A 226 7.76 -5.78 16.71
C ALA A 226 7.31 -5.70 15.25
N GLY A 227 6.10 -5.21 15.03
CA GLY A 227 5.54 -5.02 13.70
C GLY A 227 6.11 -3.79 12.99
N PRO A 228 5.89 -3.67 11.66
CA PRO A 228 6.36 -2.52 10.86
C PRO A 228 5.92 -1.16 11.39
N ARG A 229 4.76 -1.07 12.06
CA ARG A 229 4.22 0.19 12.62
C ARG A 229 5.17 0.90 13.58
N VAL A 230 5.99 0.14 14.34
CA VAL A 230 7.01 0.70 15.23
C VAL A 230 8.04 1.51 14.44
N LEU A 231 8.31 1.13 13.20
CA LEU A 231 9.34 1.70 12.33
C LEU A 231 8.83 2.82 11.43
N GLU A 232 7.53 2.95 11.23
CA GLU A 232 6.92 3.91 10.27
C GLU A 232 7.40 5.36 10.50
N HIS A 233 7.61 5.73 11.77
CA HIS A 233 8.06 7.08 12.10
C HIS A 233 9.55 7.31 11.84
N MET A 234 10.35 6.24 11.83
CA MET A 234 11.82 6.30 11.73
C MET A 234 12.32 6.30 10.28
N VAL A 235 11.56 5.69 9.37
CA VAL A 235 11.95 5.54 7.96
C VAL A 235 11.42 6.69 7.10
N ASP A 236 12.02 6.88 5.92
CA ASP A 236 11.61 7.93 4.97
C ASP A 236 10.40 7.51 4.14
N THR A 237 10.36 6.24 3.73
CA THR A 237 9.29 5.67 2.91
C THR A 237 8.80 4.37 3.53
N VAL A 238 7.47 4.19 3.56
CA VAL A 238 6.81 2.95 4.01
C VAL A 238 5.95 2.43 2.87
N LEU A 239 6.26 1.24 2.42
CA LEU A 239 5.54 0.49 1.40
C LEU A 239 4.87 -0.71 2.04
N TYR A 240 3.57 -0.90 1.80
CA TYR A 240 2.87 -2.12 2.21
C TYR A 240 2.49 -2.97 1.01
N PHE A 241 2.85 -4.24 1.09
CA PHE A 241 2.36 -5.27 0.19
C PHE A 241 1.02 -5.78 0.71
N GLU A 242 -0.03 -5.61 -0.10
CA GLU A 242 -1.40 -6.03 0.18
C GLU A 242 -1.84 -7.09 -0.84
N GLY A 243 -2.76 -7.94 -0.45
CA GLY A 243 -3.39 -8.94 -1.32
C GLY A 243 -3.66 -10.25 -0.59
N ASP A 244 -4.66 -10.98 -1.04
CA ASP A 244 -4.91 -12.34 -0.59
C ASP A 244 -3.92 -13.30 -1.27
N ARG A 245 -3.49 -14.36 -0.57
CA ARG A 245 -2.62 -15.40 -1.14
C ARG A 245 -3.28 -16.13 -2.33
N SER A 246 -4.60 -16.17 -2.33
CA SER A 246 -5.41 -16.73 -3.43
C SER A 246 -5.65 -15.74 -4.57
N ALA A 247 -5.43 -14.44 -4.36
CA ALA A 247 -5.58 -13.44 -5.42
C ALA A 247 -4.40 -13.48 -6.38
N MET A 248 -4.66 -13.31 -7.67
CA MET A 248 -3.61 -13.27 -8.71
C MET A 248 -2.70 -12.07 -8.54
N TYR A 249 -3.21 -10.97 -7.98
CA TYR A 249 -2.48 -9.70 -7.85
C TYR A 249 -1.97 -9.43 -6.47
N ARG A 250 -0.91 -8.63 -6.48
CA ARG A 250 -0.30 -8.01 -5.31
C ARG A 250 -0.28 -6.52 -5.53
N ILE A 251 -0.77 -5.79 -4.54
CA ILE A 251 -0.79 -4.33 -4.55
C ILE A 251 0.31 -3.85 -3.63
N LEU A 252 1.18 -2.99 -4.13
CA LEU A 252 2.19 -2.30 -3.34
C LEU A 252 1.74 -0.85 -3.15
N ARG A 253 1.48 -0.45 -1.92
CA ARG A 253 0.94 0.87 -1.57
C ARG A 253 1.95 1.69 -0.77
N ALA A 254 2.15 2.96 -1.14
CA ALA A 254 2.89 3.90 -0.32
C ALA A 254 1.99 4.45 0.80
N VAL A 255 2.30 4.13 2.06
CA VAL A 255 1.61 4.65 3.24
C VAL A 255 2.29 5.91 3.76
N LYS A 256 3.60 6.00 3.58
CA LYS A 256 4.42 7.16 3.87
C LYS A 256 5.47 7.31 2.79
N ASN A 257 5.63 8.52 2.27
CA ASN A 257 6.70 8.85 1.35
C ASN A 257 7.13 10.31 1.54
N ARG A 258 8.39 10.55 1.94
CA ARG A 258 8.94 11.90 2.09
C ARG A 258 9.39 12.51 0.77
N PHE A 259 9.51 11.68 -0.27
CA PHE A 259 10.10 12.05 -1.56
C PHE A 259 9.08 12.04 -2.70
N GLY A 260 7.82 11.68 -2.41
CA GLY A 260 6.77 11.58 -3.41
C GLY A 260 5.38 11.59 -2.77
N ALA A 261 4.37 11.39 -3.60
CA ALA A 261 2.99 11.31 -3.15
C ALA A 261 2.77 10.06 -2.28
N THR A 262 2.00 10.20 -1.23
CA THR A 262 1.39 9.07 -0.52
C THR A 262 0.13 8.66 -1.26
N ASN A 263 -0.31 7.41 -1.12
CA ASN A 263 -1.46 6.80 -1.80
C ASN A 263 -1.23 6.34 -3.24
N GLU A 264 0.01 6.46 -3.77
CA GLU A 264 0.35 5.79 -5.01
C GLU A 264 0.37 4.27 -4.82
N MET A 265 -0.09 3.54 -5.83
CA MET A 265 -0.07 2.09 -5.83
C MET A 265 0.61 1.49 -7.06
N GLY A 266 1.33 0.40 -6.84
CA GLY A 266 1.89 -0.48 -7.87
C GLY A 266 1.13 -1.80 -7.89
N VAL A 267 0.83 -2.30 -9.08
CA VAL A 267 0.13 -3.57 -9.25
C VAL A 267 1.05 -4.60 -9.88
N PHE A 268 1.16 -5.75 -9.22
CA PHE A 268 2.01 -6.86 -9.65
C PHE A 268 1.22 -8.15 -9.71
N GLU A 269 1.56 -8.99 -10.66
CA GLU A 269 1.09 -10.36 -10.78
C GLU A 269 2.19 -11.32 -10.30
N MET A 270 1.83 -12.32 -9.48
CA MET A 270 2.79 -13.34 -9.06
C MET A 270 2.82 -14.46 -10.12
N VAL A 271 3.93 -14.58 -10.82
CA VAL A 271 4.18 -15.63 -11.81
C VAL A 271 5.35 -16.52 -11.37
N GLN A 272 5.57 -17.64 -12.08
CA GLN A 272 6.67 -18.56 -11.74
C GLN A 272 8.05 -17.91 -11.75
N SER A 273 8.27 -16.94 -12.64
CA SER A 273 9.52 -16.15 -12.76
C SER A 273 9.61 -14.96 -11.80
N GLY A 274 8.69 -14.81 -10.87
CA GLY A 274 8.69 -13.71 -9.89
C GLY A 274 7.46 -12.81 -9.98
N LEU A 275 7.64 -11.52 -9.69
CA LEU A 275 6.61 -10.50 -9.80
C LEU A 275 6.70 -9.81 -11.16
N LYS A 276 5.59 -9.81 -11.87
CA LYS A 276 5.42 -9.13 -13.16
C LYS A 276 4.57 -7.88 -12.94
N GLU A 277 4.99 -6.77 -13.50
CA GLU A 277 4.26 -5.50 -13.45
C GLU A 277 2.97 -5.58 -14.28
N VAL A 278 1.88 -5.04 -13.74
CA VAL A 278 0.61 -4.90 -14.44
C VAL A 278 0.47 -3.47 -14.93
N ALA A 279 0.90 -3.22 -16.16
CA ALA A 279 0.89 -1.89 -16.75
C ALA A 279 -0.52 -1.28 -16.87
N ASN A 280 -1.54 -2.11 -17.06
CA ASN A 280 -2.93 -1.68 -17.15
C ASN A 280 -3.84 -2.50 -16.22
N PRO A 281 -3.92 -2.13 -14.92
CA PRO A 281 -4.82 -2.81 -13.97
C PRO A 281 -6.28 -2.75 -14.38
N SER A 282 -6.71 -1.65 -15.01
CA SER A 282 -8.10 -1.47 -15.45
C SER A 282 -8.52 -2.51 -16.49
N ALA A 283 -7.70 -2.71 -17.53
CA ALA A 283 -8.00 -3.72 -18.58
C ALA A 283 -8.18 -5.11 -17.96
N TYR A 284 -7.34 -5.40 -16.99
CA TYR A 284 -7.34 -6.66 -16.30
C TYR A 284 -8.54 -6.86 -15.37
N LEU A 285 -8.88 -5.84 -14.55
CA LEU A 285 -10.03 -5.88 -13.64
C LEU A 285 -11.37 -5.95 -14.39
N LEU A 286 -11.35 -5.60 -15.67
CA LEU A 286 -12.51 -5.68 -16.58
C LEU A 286 -12.51 -6.96 -17.44
N GLU A 287 -11.47 -7.79 -17.35
CA GLU A 287 -11.40 -9.05 -18.08
C GLU A 287 -12.49 -10.02 -17.57
N GLY A 288 -13.22 -10.62 -18.49
CA GLY A 288 -14.29 -11.56 -18.17
C GLY A 288 -15.58 -10.91 -17.62
N ARG A 289 -15.73 -9.56 -17.68
CA ARG A 289 -16.96 -8.89 -17.29
C ARG A 289 -18.15 -9.34 -18.13
N SER A 290 -19.33 -9.44 -17.51
CA SER A 290 -20.58 -9.70 -18.23
C SER A 290 -21.09 -8.43 -18.90
N LEU A 291 -21.38 -8.49 -20.19
CA LEU A 291 -21.85 -7.34 -20.96
C LEU A 291 -23.38 -7.15 -20.89
N ASP A 292 -24.13 -8.24 -20.62
CA ASP A 292 -25.59 -8.30 -20.73
C ASP A 292 -26.29 -8.71 -19.42
N SER A 293 -25.63 -8.52 -18.28
CA SER A 293 -26.21 -8.87 -16.97
C SER A 293 -26.76 -7.65 -16.24
N SER A 294 -27.99 -7.76 -15.70
CA SER A 294 -28.51 -6.75 -14.79
C SER A 294 -27.71 -6.70 -13.50
N GLY A 295 -27.57 -5.49 -12.92
CA GLY A 295 -26.83 -5.31 -11.69
C GLY A 295 -25.32 -5.18 -11.83
N THR A 296 -24.80 -5.13 -13.05
CA THR A 296 -23.38 -4.96 -13.34
C THR A 296 -23.09 -3.56 -13.87
N VAL A 297 -22.09 -2.88 -13.30
CA VAL A 297 -21.74 -1.49 -13.64
C VAL A 297 -20.22 -1.33 -13.64
N THR A 298 -19.67 -0.66 -14.67
CA THR A 298 -18.29 -0.24 -14.63
C THR A 298 -18.16 1.11 -13.91
N ALA A 299 -17.26 1.16 -12.93
CA ALA A 299 -16.94 2.34 -12.17
C ALA A 299 -15.49 2.78 -12.39
N CYS A 300 -15.22 4.06 -12.13
CA CYS A 300 -13.86 4.59 -12.09
C CYS A 300 -13.51 5.09 -10.69
N LEU A 301 -12.52 4.49 -10.07
CA LEU A 301 -11.93 4.97 -8.82
C LEU A 301 -10.58 5.66 -9.09
N MET A 302 -10.14 6.49 -8.13
CA MET A 302 -8.79 7.05 -8.11
C MET A 302 -7.98 6.40 -7.00
N GLU A 303 -6.84 5.86 -7.36
CA GLU A 303 -5.83 5.43 -6.41
C GLU A 303 -4.58 6.30 -6.59
N GLY A 304 -4.38 7.21 -5.64
CA GLY A 304 -3.41 8.30 -5.82
C GLY A 304 -3.77 9.17 -7.01
N THR A 305 -2.91 9.20 -8.00
CA THR A 305 -3.11 9.94 -9.26
C THR A 305 -3.64 9.04 -10.39
N ARG A 306 -3.77 7.74 -10.16
CA ARG A 306 -4.14 6.75 -11.18
C ARG A 306 -5.63 6.46 -11.19
N PRO A 307 -6.33 6.71 -12.31
CA PRO A 307 -7.68 6.21 -12.51
C PRO A 307 -7.66 4.69 -12.76
N ILE A 308 -8.54 3.96 -12.09
CA ILE A 308 -8.68 2.51 -12.25
C ILE A 308 -10.15 2.19 -12.53
N MET A 309 -10.40 1.49 -13.62
CA MET A 309 -11.71 0.96 -13.95
C MET A 309 -11.88 -0.41 -13.31
N LEU A 310 -13.07 -0.62 -12.76
CA LEU A 310 -13.45 -1.89 -12.15
C LEU A 310 -14.94 -2.14 -12.29
N GLU A 311 -15.34 -3.37 -12.10
CA GLU A 311 -16.73 -3.78 -12.12
C GLU A 311 -17.30 -3.81 -10.71
N VAL A 312 -18.46 -3.18 -10.54
CA VAL A 312 -19.33 -3.29 -9.37
C VAL A 312 -20.52 -4.16 -9.74
N GLN A 313 -20.72 -5.23 -8.99
CA GLN A 313 -21.82 -6.17 -9.17
C GLN A 313 -22.77 -6.08 -8.00
N ALA A 314 -24.08 -6.07 -8.26
CA ALA A 314 -25.11 -6.17 -7.27
C ALA A 314 -26.11 -7.27 -7.65
N LEU A 315 -26.46 -8.10 -6.70
CA LEU A 315 -27.55 -9.07 -6.82
C LEU A 315 -28.60 -8.76 -5.77
N VAL A 316 -29.81 -8.43 -6.24
CA VAL A 316 -30.95 -8.16 -5.38
C VAL A 316 -32.04 -9.17 -5.66
N CYS A 317 -32.47 -9.91 -4.64
CA CYS A 317 -33.56 -10.90 -4.75
C CYS A 317 -34.51 -10.80 -3.56
N ARG A 318 -35.73 -11.25 -3.74
CA ARG A 318 -36.68 -11.27 -2.63
C ARG A 318 -36.22 -12.21 -1.53
N THR A 319 -36.27 -11.74 -0.30
CA THR A 319 -35.99 -12.56 0.88
C THR A 319 -37.01 -13.69 0.98
N SER A 320 -36.54 -14.92 1.08
CA SER A 320 -37.38 -16.10 1.20
C SER A 320 -37.81 -16.39 2.65
N PHE A 321 -36.95 -16.05 3.61
CA PHE A 321 -37.18 -16.33 5.06
C PHE A 321 -36.51 -15.28 5.95
N GLY A 322 -37.28 -14.69 6.86
CA GLY A 322 -36.77 -13.88 7.96
C GLY A 322 -36.31 -12.48 7.59
N LEU A 323 -35.22 -12.04 8.20
CA LEU A 323 -34.63 -10.70 7.96
C LEU A 323 -33.78 -10.67 6.68
N PRO A 324 -33.87 -9.59 5.89
CA PRO A 324 -33.06 -9.41 4.68
C PRO A 324 -31.57 -9.51 4.97
N ARG A 325 -30.86 -10.26 4.15
CA ARG A 325 -29.39 -10.40 4.20
C ARG A 325 -28.76 -9.29 3.37
N ARG A 326 -27.75 -8.65 3.94
CA ARG A 326 -26.97 -7.64 3.24
C ARG A 326 -25.50 -7.96 3.38
N THR A 327 -24.85 -8.29 2.28
CA THR A 327 -23.45 -8.71 2.24
C THR A 327 -22.71 -7.88 1.22
N SER A 328 -21.51 -7.46 1.56
CA SER A 328 -20.63 -6.75 0.64
C SER A 328 -19.23 -7.34 0.65
N ALA A 329 -18.59 -7.32 -0.51
CA ALA A 329 -17.19 -7.65 -0.70
C ALA A 329 -16.49 -6.51 -1.47
N GLY A 330 -15.33 -6.11 -1.01
CA GLY A 330 -14.55 -5.03 -1.62
C GLY A 330 -15.00 -3.60 -1.23
N ILE A 331 -16.16 -3.43 -0.60
CA ILE A 331 -16.69 -2.14 -0.11
C ILE A 331 -17.25 -2.29 1.31
N ASP A 332 -17.22 -1.20 2.09
CA ASP A 332 -17.74 -1.19 3.46
C ASP A 332 -19.25 -1.49 3.50
N GLY A 333 -19.66 -2.48 4.30
CA GLY A 333 -21.05 -2.92 4.43
C GLY A 333 -21.99 -1.85 5.00
N ASN A 334 -21.50 -0.99 5.90
CA ASN A 334 -22.29 0.12 6.44
C ASN A 334 -22.57 1.15 5.34
N ARG A 335 -21.58 1.41 4.46
CA ARG A 335 -21.78 2.30 3.31
C ARG A 335 -22.85 1.76 2.37
N VAL A 336 -22.82 0.48 2.04
CA VAL A 336 -23.86 -0.19 1.22
C VAL A 336 -25.24 -0.06 1.87
N ASN A 337 -25.35 -0.27 3.19
CA ASN A 337 -26.60 -0.11 3.92
C ASN A 337 -27.17 1.32 3.84
N LEU A 338 -26.30 2.34 3.93
CA LEU A 338 -26.70 3.74 3.75
C LEU A 338 -27.23 4.00 2.34
N LEU A 339 -26.56 3.48 1.31
CA LEU A 339 -26.99 3.63 -0.09
C LEU A 339 -28.32 2.93 -0.36
N ILE A 340 -28.54 1.74 0.22
CA ILE A 340 -29.84 1.05 0.17
C ILE A 340 -30.93 1.90 0.82
N ALA A 341 -30.69 2.50 1.99
CA ALA A 341 -31.67 3.36 2.66
C ALA A 341 -31.99 4.62 1.82
N VAL A 342 -31.03 5.19 1.09
CA VAL A 342 -31.26 6.27 0.14
C VAL A 342 -32.17 5.82 -1.00
N LEU A 343 -31.92 4.66 -1.59
CA LEU A 343 -32.76 4.09 -2.66
C LEU A 343 -34.21 3.85 -2.16
N GLU A 344 -34.39 3.29 -0.97
CA GLU A 344 -35.69 3.10 -0.38
C GLU A 344 -36.42 4.42 -0.17
N LYS A 345 -35.81 5.36 0.53
CA LYS A 345 -36.46 6.60 0.93
C LYS A 345 -36.65 7.60 -0.22
N ARG A 346 -35.70 7.70 -1.15
CA ARG A 346 -35.71 8.72 -2.22
C ARG A 346 -36.31 8.22 -3.53
N MET A 347 -36.26 6.90 -3.75
CA MET A 347 -36.73 6.29 -4.98
C MET A 347 -37.99 5.41 -4.78
N GLY A 348 -38.36 5.11 -3.54
CA GLY A 348 -39.50 4.25 -3.23
C GLY A 348 -39.28 2.78 -3.59
N MET A 349 -38.00 2.34 -3.69
CA MET A 349 -37.66 0.94 -3.98
C MET A 349 -37.87 0.08 -2.74
N ALA A 350 -38.65 -1.01 -2.83
CA ALA A 350 -38.97 -1.88 -1.70
C ALA A 350 -37.83 -2.86 -1.35
N LEU A 351 -36.64 -2.32 -1.05
CA LEU A 351 -35.46 -3.12 -0.74
C LEU A 351 -35.45 -3.70 0.68
N SER A 352 -36.32 -3.21 1.56
CA SER A 352 -36.52 -3.75 2.93
C SER A 352 -37.02 -5.19 2.96
N SER A 353 -37.57 -5.71 1.86
CA SER A 353 -37.99 -7.10 1.69
C SER A 353 -37.05 -7.91 0.77
N CYS A 354 -35.89 -7.39 0.46
CA CYS A 354 -34.93 -8.02 -0.47
C CYS A 354 -33.60 -8.29 0.20
N ASP A 355 -33.00 -9.43 -0.12
CA ASP A 355 -31.58 -9.70 0.09
C ASP A 355 -30.78 -8.89 -0.92
N ALA A 356 -29.65 -8.33 -0.49
CA ALA A 356 -28.77 -7.54 -1.34
C ALA A 356 -27.31 -7.98 -1.14
N TYR A 357 -26.67 -8.32 -2.24
CA TYR A 357 -25.27 -8.72 -2.29
C TYR A 357 -24.54 -7.74 -3.22
N VAL A 358 -23.48 -7.12 -2.73
CA VAL A 358 -22.67 -6.18 -3.53
C VAL A 358 -21.24 -6.68 -3.54
N ASN A 359 -20.66 -6.79 -4.71
CA ASN A 359 -19.29 -7.24 -4.92
C ASN A 359 -18.53 -6.25 -5.80
N VAL A 360 -17.30 -5.94 -5.41
CA VAL A 360 -16.34 -5.24 -6.24
C VAL A 360 -15.35 -6.27 -6.76
N THR A 361 -15.21 -6.37 -8.07
CA THR A 361 -14.34 -7.37 -8.68
C THR A 361 -12.87 -7.11 -8.40
N GLY A 362 -12.05 -8.17 -8.47
CA GLY A 362 -10.59 -8.08 -8.30
C GLY A 362 -10.09 -8.15 -6.85
N GLY A 363 -10.98 -8.31 -5.85
CA GLY A 363 -10.58 -8.49 -4.44
C GLY A 363 -9.96 -7.24 -3.79
N ILE A 364 -10.14 -6.07 -4.40
CA ILE A 364 -9.63 -4.78 -3.91
C ILE A 364 -10.60 -4.22 -2.88
N LYS A 365 -10.08 -3.74 -1.74
CA LYS A 365 -10.87 -2.99 -0.77
C LYS A 365 -10.88 -1.52 -1.14
N ILE A 366 -12.06 -0.95 -1.33
CA ILE A 366 -12.25 0.42 -1.77
C ILE A 366 -12.94 1.24 -0.68
N SER A 367 -12.37 2.42 -0.43
CA SER A 367 -12.92 3.41 0.51
C SER A 367 -13.33 4.73 -0.19
N GLU A 368 -13.11 4.85 -1.50
CA GLU A 368 -13.40 6.09 -2.24
C GLU A 368 -14.91 6.30 -2.44
N PRO A 369 -15.49 7.44 -1.97
CA PRO A 369 -16.92 7.71 -2.12
C PRO A 369 -17.39 7.87 -3.58
N ALA A 370 -16.49 8.09 -4.52
CA ALA A 370 -16.83 8.18 -5.95
C ALA A 370 -17.51 6.91 -6.50
N LEU A 371 -17.39 5.79 -5.79
CA LEU A 371 -18.03 4.52 -6.16
C LEU A 371 -19.52 4.46 -5.83
N ASP A 372 -20.02 5.32 -4.96
CA ASP A 372 -21.39 5.25 -4.46
C ASP A 372 -22.44 5.23 -5.56
N LEU A 373 -22.26 6.11 -6.57
CA LEU A 373 -23.21 6.19 -7.68
C LEU A 373 -23.24 4.88 -8.48
N ALA A 374 -22.08 4.26 -8.70
CA ALA A 374 -22.01 2.96 -9.38
C ALA A 374 -22.72 1.85 -8.57
N VAL A 375 -22.50 1.82 -7.24
CA VAL A 375 -23.20 0.88 -6.35
C VAL A 375 -24.70 1.10 -6.38
N VAL A 376 -25.17 2.34 -6.30
CA VAL A 376 -26.60 2.70 -6.40
C VAL A 376 -27.18 2.24 -7.73
N MET A 377 -26.47 2.47 -8.84
CA MET A 377 -26.92 2.08 -10.17
C MET A 377 -26.93 0.56 -10.35
N ALA A 378 -25.94 -0.15 -9.82
CA ALA A 378 -25.90 -1.61 -9.82
C ALA A 378 -27.09 -2.22 -9.04
N ILE A 379 -27.35 -1.72 -7.81
CA ILE A 379 -28.49 -2.17 -7.00
C ILE A 379 -29.82 -1.87 -7.71
N ALA A 380 -29.97 -0.67 -8.28
CA ALA A 380 -31.19 -0.28 -8.99
C ALA A 380 -31.38 -1.10 -10.28
N GLY A 381 -30.33 -1.37 -11.02
CA GLY A 381 -30.33 -2.22 -12.20
C GLY A 381 -30.76 -3.66 -11.87
N SER A 382 -30.15 -4.25 -10.84
CA SER A 382 -30.50 -5.60 -10.37
C SER A 382 -31.95 -5.69 -9.87
N PHE A 383 -32.39 -4.71 -9.05
CA PHE A 383 -33.78 -4.71 -8.50
C PHE A 383 -34.84 -4.60 -9.59
N ARG A 384 -34.53 -3.87 -10.68
CA ARG A 384 -35.44 -3.67 -11.83
C ARG A 384 -35.27 -4.69 -12.94
N ASP A 385 -34.28 -5.58 -12.80
CA ASP A 385 -33.82 -6.52 -13.83
C ASP A 385 -33.54 -5.81 -15.16
N ARG A 386 -32.70 -4.77 -15.09
CA ARG A 386 -32.32 -3.92 -16.23
C ARG A 386 -30.81 -3.86 -16.40
N VAL A 387 -30.37 -4.04 -17.64
CA VAL A 387 -28.99 -3.96 -18.02
C VAL A 387 -28.57 -2.51 -18.23
N ILE A 388 -27.40 -2.13 -17.72
CA ILE A 388 -26.73 -0.85 -18.02
C ILE A 388 -25.71 -1.13 -19.12
N ASP A 389 -25.69 -0.26 -20.12
CA ASP A 389 -24.76 -0.43 -21.26
C ASP A 389 -23.31 -0.61 -20.78
N ALA A 390 -22.70 -1.69 -21.23
CA ALA A 390 -21.35 -2.12 -20.85
C ALA A 390 -20.25 -1.09 -21.22
N HIS A 391 -20.52 -0.17 -22.17
CA HIS A 391 -19.61 0.91 -22.54
C HIS A 391 -19.82 2.19 -21.71
N THR A 392 -20.58 2.11 -20.63
CA THR A 392 -20.84 3.23 -19.71
C THR A 392 -19.98 3.09 -18.45
N VAL A 393 -19.28 4.17 -18.09
CA VAL A 393 -18.57 4.31 -16.80
C VAL A 393 -19.36 5.22 -15.89
N ILE A 394 -19.48 4.86 -14.61
CA ILE A 394 -20.27 5.61 -13.63
C ILE A 394 -19.40 5.95 -12.42
N PHE A 395 -19.41 7.21 -12.00
CA PHE A 395 -18.77 7.64 -10.76
C PHE A 395 -19.45 8.88 -10.17
N GLY A 396 -19.47 8.96 -8.84
CA GLY A 396 -20.05 10.08 -8.08
C GLY A 396 -20.27 9.69 -6.62
N GLU A 397 -20.15 10.65 -5.70
CA GLU A 397 -20.53 10.44 -4.31
C GLU A 397 -22.04 10.66 -4.13
N VAL A 398 -22.66 9.85 -3.28
CA VAL A 398 -24.11 9.94 -3.00
C VAL A 398 -24.34 10.38 -1.56
N GLY A 399 -25.02 11.52 -1.40
CA GLY A 399 -25.45 12.00 -0.08
C GLY A 399 -26.78 11.42 0.38
N LEU A 400 -27.10 11.53 1.68
CA LEU A 400 -28.30 10.96 2.30
C LEU A 400 -29.61 11.59 1.83
N ALA A 401 -29.58 12.82 1.29
CA ALA A 401 -30.74 13.43 0.67
C ALA A 401 -30.98 12.93 -0.78
N GLY A 402 -30.10 12.08 -1.30
CA GLY A 402 -30.14 11.56 -2.67
C GLY A 402 -29.51 12.49 -3.70
N GLU A 403 -28.76 13.50 -3.23
CA GLU A 403 -27.95 14.37 -4.07
C GLU A 403 -26.69 13.65 -4.54
N ILE A 404 -26.22 13.97 -5.73
CA ILE A 404 -24.95 13.48 -6.26
C ILE A 404 -23.90 14.59 -6.12
N ARG A 405 -22.87 14.32 -5.34
CA ARG A 405 -21.79 15.24 -5.01
C ARG A 405 -20.62 15.10 -5.95
N GLY A 406 -19.85 16.19 -6.07
CA GLY A 406 -18.65 16.21 -6.87
C GLY A 406 -17.55 15.29 -6.38
N VAL A 407 -16.73 14.81 -7.30
CA VAL A 407 -15.57 13.97 -7.05
C VAL A 407 -14.31 14.62 -7.60
N SER A 408 -13.16 14.23 -7.10
CA SER A 408 -11.86 14.72 -7.57
C SER A 408 -11.44 14.12 -8.92
N MET A 409 -10.55 14.81 -9.63
CA MET A 409 -9.83 14.29 -10.81
C MET A 409 -10.74 13.77 -11.93
N VAL A 410 -11.87 14.44 -12.17
CA VAL A 410 -12.89 14.03 -13.17
C VAL A 410 -12.32 13.92 -14.56
N GLN A 411 -11.42 14.85 -14.96
CA GLN A 411 -10.80 14.82 -16.27
C GLN A 411 -9.97 13.55 -16.50
N GLN A 412 -9.19 13.13 -15.49
CA GLN A 412 -8.39 11.90 -15.57
C GLN A 412 -9.29 10.65 -15.68
N ARG A 413 -10.41 10.59 -14.93
CA ARG A 413 -11.38 9.49 -15.01
C ARG A 413 -11.98 9.37 -16.41
N ILE A 414 -12.38 10.50 -17.02
CA ILE A 414 -12.95 10.53 -18.36
C ILE A 414 -11.91 10.15 -19.41
N ASN A 415 -10.68 10.67 -19.30
CA ASN A 415 -9.60 10.36 -20.24
C ASN A 415 -9.26 8.86 -20.20
N GLU A 416 -9.20 8.27 -19.02
CA GLU A 416 -8.96 6.84 -18.88
C GLU A 416 -10.12 5.99 -19.42
N ALA A 417 -11.37 6.41 -19.19
CA ALA A 417 -12.53 5.76 -19.78
C ALA A 417 -12.46 5.76 -21.31
N ALA A 418 -12.16 6.92 -21.92
CA ALA A 418 -11.99 7.04 -23.37
C ALA A 418 -10.85 6.15 -23.90
N ARG A 419 -9.70 6.15 -23.20
CA ARG A 419 -8.52 5.33 -23.56
C ARG A 419 -8.84 3.82 -23.57
N LEU A 420 -9.76 3.37 -22.70
CA LEU A 420 -10.20 1.99 -22.60
C LEU A 420 -11.40 1.65 -23.52
N GLY A 421 -11.83 2.59 -24.35
CA GLY A 421 -12.90 2.37 -25.33
C GLY A 421 -14.32 2.52 -24.80
N PHE A 422 -14.51 3.12 -23.62
CA PHE A 422 -15.83 3.49 -23.16
C PHE A 422 -16.35 4.71 -23.93
N THR A 423 -17.65 4.70 -24.21
CA THR A 423 -18.30 5.75 -25.02
C THR A 423 -19.23 6.64 -24.21
N CYS A 424 -19.53 6.27 -22.97
CA CYS A 424 -20.43 7.02 -22.11
C CYS A 424 -19.88 7.14 -20.68
N CYS A 425 -20.02 8.31 -20.08
CA CYS A 425 -19.76 8.57 -18.66
C CYS A 425 -20.99 9.17 -17.98
N ILE A 426 -21.46 8.59 -16.88
CA ILE A 426 -22.44 9.19 -15.97
C ILE A 426 -21.67 9.78 -14.78
N LEU A 427 -21.79 11.08 -14.56
CA LEU A 427 -20.96 11.82 -13.61
C LEU A 427 -21.74 12.91 -12.88
N PRO A 428 -21.22 13.42 -11.73
CA PRO A 428 -21.89 14.50 -11.00
C PRO A 428 -22.03 15.77 -11.81
N LYS A 429 -23.21 16.37 -11.84
CA LYS A 429 -23.50 17.62 -12.56
C LYS A 429 -22.59 18.78 -12.14
N ILE A 430 -22.27 18.85 -10.85
CA ILE A 430 -21.36 19.87 -10.32
C ILE A 430 -19.93 19.72 -10.85
N SER A 431 -19.50 18.50 -11.16
CA SER A 431 -18.16 18.19 -11.70
C SER A 431 -18.09 18.28 -13.24
N ALA A 432 -19.22 18.48 -13.90
CA ALA A 432 -19.28 18.59 -15.37
C ALA A 432 -18.87 19.98 -15.89
N LYS A 433 -18.55 20.94 -15.01
CA LYS A 433 -18.05 22.26 -15.38
C LYS A 433 -16.57 22.14 -15.75
N ASP A 434 -16.18 22.79 -16.83
CA ASP A 434 -14.77 22.92 -17.27
C ASP A 434 -14.05 21.61 -17.67
N ILE A 435 -14.80 20.53 -17.95
CA ILE A 435 -14.24 19.29 -18.48
C ILE A 435 -14.08 19.35 -20.00
N LYS A 436 -12.98 18.79 -20.49
CA LYS A 436 -12.77 18.54 -21.93
C LYS A 436 -13.23 17.11 -22.24
N ILE A 437 -14.30 16.98 -23.00
CA ILE A 437 -14.86 15.68 -23.37
C ILE A 437 -14.05 15.13 -24.55
N PRO A 438 -13.41 13.93 -24.41
CA PRO A 438 -12.73 13.28 -25.52
C PRO A 438 -13.67 12.97 -26.68
N GLU A 439 -13.11 12.92 -27.89
CA GLU A 439 -13.87 12.54 -29.10
C GLU A 439 -14.49 11.14 -28.93
N GLY A 440 -15.75 10.98 -29.34
CA GLY A 440 -16.51 9.73 -29.21
C GLY A 440 -17.06 9.45 -27.81
N MET A 441 -16.80 10.30 -26.82
CA MET A 441 -17.32 10.14 -25.44
C MET A 441 -18.57 11.00 -25.22
N LYS A 442 -19.61 10.43 -24.65
CA LYS A 442 -20.79 11.14 -24.17
C LYS A 442 -20.77 11.25 -22.66
N CYS A 443 -20.80 12.46 -22.12
CA CYS A 443 -20.89 12.70 -20.68
C CYS A 443 -22.34 13.07 -20.31
N ILE A 444 -22.93 12.34 -19.36
CA ILE A 444 -24.29 12.56 -18.86
C ILE A 444 -24.18 13.07 -17.41
N PRO A 445 -24.35 14.39 -17.19
CA PRO A 445 -24.31 14.96 -15.86
C PRO A 445 -25.63 14.69 -15.12
N VAL A 446 -25.53 14.23 -13.87
CA VAL A 446 -26.67 13.93 -12.99
C VAL A 446 -26.52 14.65 -11.64
N ALA A 447 -27.61 15.18 -11.12
CA ALA A 447 -27.65 15.90 -9.84
C ALA A 447 -28.26 15.07 -8.72
N THR A 448 -29.09 14.09 -9.01
CA THR A 448 -29.79 13.28 -8.04
C THR A 448 -29.77 11.80 -8.42
N VAL A 449 -29.91 10.94 -7.41
CA VAL A 449 -30.05 9.47 -7.60
C VAL A 449 -31.27 9.16 -8.48
N ARG A 450 -32.35 9.96 -8.40
CA ARG A 450 -33.53 9.80 -9.23
C ARG A 450 -33.25 10.06 -10.71
N GLU A 451 -32.49 11.11 -11.03
CA GLU A 451 -32.06 11.39 -12.40
C GLU A 451 -31.21 10.25 -12.94
N ALA A 452 -30.21 9.79 -12.16
CA ALA A 452 -29.31 8.72 -12.56
C ALA A 452 -30.06 7.41 -12.83
N ALA A 453 -30.90 6.96 -11.91
CA ALA A 453 -31.68 5.73 -12.07
C ALA A 453 -32.75 5.82 -13.17
N GLY A 454 -33.24 7.01 -13.50
CA GLY A 454 -34.11 7.25 -14.65
C GLY A 454 -33.42 7.01 -16.01
N LEU A 455 -32.09 7.06 -16.05
CA LEU A 455 -31.31 6.74 -17.26
C LEU A 455 -31.36 5.24 -17.58
N ILE A 456 -31.48 4.36 -16.58
CA ILE A 456 -31.59 2.90 -16.78
C ILE A 456 -32.78 2.56 -17.68
N GLU A 457 -33.91 3.28 -17.53
CA GLU A 457 -35.12 3.06 -18.33
C GLU A 457 -34.96 3.56 -19.77
N LYS A 458 -34.18 4.63 -19.99
CA LYS A 458 -33.96 5.26 -21.28
C LYS A 458 -32.92 4.56 -22.15
N MET A 459 -31.96 3.87 -21.54
CA MET A 459 -30.88 3.19 -22.26
C MET A 459 -31.31 1.93 -23.01
N GLN A 460 -32.51 1.39 -22.76
CA GLN A 460 -33.05 0.22 -23.45
C GLN A 460 -34.03 0.56 -24.59
N GLY A 461 -34.32 1.83 -24.82
CA GLY A 461 -35.25 2.28 -25.86
C GLY A 461 -34.58 2.93 -27.07
N ALA A 462 -33.28 2.82 -27.16
CA ALA A 462 -32.44 3.26 -28.28
C ALA A 462 -31.66 2.05 -28.81
#